data_72b98302a4788783d0360897c63dc2f7
#
_entry.id   72b98302a4788783d0360897c63dc2f7
#
_cell.length_a   1.000
_cell.length_b   1.000
_cell.length_c   1.000
_cell.angle_alpha   90.00
_cell.angle_beta   90.00
_cell.angle_gamma   90.00
#
_symmetry.space_group_name_H-M   'P 1'
#
loop_
_entity.id
_entity.type
_entity.pdbx_description
1 polymer ?
#
loop_
_entity_poly.entity_id
_entity_poly.type
_entity_poly.pdbx_seq_one_letter_code
_entity_poly.pdbx_strand_id
1 'polypeptide(L)'
;MKSACSDSSSHVRVVSPEVARENRAWVRDLSSDGDRRELASQDLYKVLLRAARAEVGRRAARLRLVGPELDDIAHQAAADALLAICGKVETFRGDCKFTTWAYKFVIFDVAAKVNRHFWRRADVAFDDEDWERLPARLGMEPESHAESWDLMNAVHRAVDEKLTAKQRMVFVALALNGMSTDVLADQLGATRNAIYKMMFDARRKLRAALADAGYLPEP
;
A
#
# COMPACT_ATOMS: atom_id res chain seq x y z
N MET A 1 -49.76 -6.50 5.86
CA MET A 1 -49.29 -7.13 7.10
C MET A 1 -47.77 -7.06 7.12
N LYS A 2 -47.31 -6.23 8.05
CA LYS A 2 -46.02 -6.12 8.76
C LYS A 2 -44.69 -6.34 7.98
N SER A 3 -44.13 -5.21 7.67
CA SER A 3 -42.71 -4.93 7.49
C SER A 3 -41.87 -5.52 8.62
N ALA A 4 -40.78 -6.22 8.24
CA ALA A 4 -39.65 -6.44 9.12
C ALA A 4 -38.55 -5.48 8.69
N CYS A 5 -38.41 -4.43 9.46
CA CYS A 5 -37.27 -3.49 9.40
C CYS A 5 -36.09 -4.23 9.99
N SER A 6 -35.10 -4.61 9.16
CA SER A 6 -33.83 -5.15 9.64
C SER A 6 -32.99 -4.00 10.14
N ASP A 7 -32.89 -3.96 11.44
CA ASP A 7 -32.06 -3.08 12.26
C ASP A 7 -30.58 -3.30 11.92
N SER A 8 -29.98 -2.37 11.17
CA SER A 8 -28.54 -2.33 10.92
C SER A 8 -27.86 -1.76 12.15
N SER A 9 -27.71 -2.58 13.18
CA SER A 9 -26.94 -2.26 14.38
C SER A 9 -25.48 -2.01 14.00
N SER A 10 -25.13 -0.74 13.88
CA SER A 10 -23.75 -0.26 13.83
C SER A 10 -23.03 -0.73 15.10
N HIS A 11 -22.20 -1.76 14.99
CA HIS A 11 -21.35 -2.22 16.08
C HIS A 11 -20.28 -1.16 16.35
N VAL A 12 -20.58 -0.20 17.18
CA VAL A 12 -19.60 0.68 17.81
C VAL A 12 -18.71 -0.21 18.66
N ARG A 13 -17.47 -0.43 18.24
CA ARG A 13 -16.47 -1.13 19.05
C ARG A 13 -16.16 -0.26 20.27
N VAL A 14 -16.74 -0.60 21.40
CA VAL A 14 -16.44 0.05 22.67
C VAL A 14 -15.06 -0.41 23.11
N VAL A 15 -14.10 0.51 23.15
CA VAL A 15 -12.75 0.25 23.70
C VAL A 15 -12.83 0.10 25.22
N SER A 16 -11.91 -0.68 25.82
CA SER A 16 -11.87 -0.83 27.28
C SER A 16 -11.63 0.50 27.99
N PRO A 17 -12.07 0.68 29.23
CA PRO A 17 -11.84 1.92 30.01
C PRO A 17 -10.37 2.31 30.13
N GLU A 18 -9.47 1.33 30.17
CA GLU A 18 -8.03 1.53 30.21
C GLU A 18 -7.51 2.13 28.88
N VAL A 19 -7.90 1.54 27.75
CA VAL A 19 -7.57 2.05 26.42
C VAL A 19 -8.14 3.47 26.23
N ALA A 20 -9.36 3.73 26.70
CA ALA A 20 -9.96 5.06 26.63
C ALA A 20 -9.17 6.09 27.45
N ARG A 21 -8.59 5.69 28.59
CA ARG A 21 -7.74 6.58 29.42
C ARG A 21 -6.42 6.86 28.72
N GLU A 22 -5.76 5.84 28.19
CA GLU A 22 -4.54 5.96 27.40
C GLU A 22 -4.75 6.86 26.16
N ASN A 23 -5.83 6.65 25.43
CA ASN A 23 -6.20 7.49 24.28
C ASN A 23 -6.34 8.96 24.65
N ARG A 24 -7.06 9.25 25.76
CA ARG A 24 -7.21 10.63 26.24
C ARG A 24 -5.90 11.26 26.66
N ALA A 25 -4.98 10.49 27.24
CA ALA A 25 -3.66 10.98 27.59
C ALA A 25 -2.89 11.41 26.34
N TRP A 26 -2.82 10.59 25.31
CA TRP A 26 -2.19 10.91 24.04
C TRP A 26 -2.74 12.18 23.41
N VAL A 27 -4.06 12.28 23.28
CA VAL A 27 -4.71 13.45 22.68
C VAL A 27 -4.41 14.71 23.49
N ARG A 28 -4.59 14.66 24.81
CA ARG A 28 -4.31 15.80 25.69
C ARG A 28 -2.85 16.26 25.60
N ASP A 29 -1.90 15.32 25.66
CA ASP A 29 -0.48 15.65 25.76
C ASP A 29 0.06 16.15 24.40
N LEU A 30 -0.40 15.61 23.29
CA LEU A 30 -0.08 16.09 21.93
C LEU A 30 -0.77 17.42 21.57
N SER A 31 -1.92 17.73 22.19
CA SER A 31 -2.62 19.01 22.01
C SER A 31 -2.18 20.08 22.99
N SER A 32 -1.29 19.78 23.95
CA SER A 32 -0.73 20.75 24.88
C SER A 32 0.39 21.56 24.23
N ASP A 33 0.84 22.59 24.93
CA ASP A 33 2.00 23.39 24.53
C ASP A 33 3.23 23.07 25.39
N GLY A 34 4.42 23.45 24.88
CA GLY A 34 5.69 23.34 25.59
C GLY A 34 6.17 21.91 25.80
N ASP A 35 6.86 21.68 26.91
CA ASP A 35 7.60 20.46 27.23
C ASP A 35 6.74 19.19 27.18
N ARG A 36 5.47 19.31 27.57
CA ARG A 36 4.55 18.14 27.58
C ARG A 36 4.29 17.63 26.16
N ARG A 37 4.04 18.53 25.23
CA ARG A 37 3.88 18.20 23.82
C ARG A 37 5.15 17.60 23.24
N GLU A 38 6.29 18.18 23.60
CA GLU A 38 7.58 17.70 23.11
C GLU A 38 7.87 16.28 23.60
N LEU A 39 7.69 15.99 24.88
CA LEU A 39 7.85 14.64 25.43
C LEU A 39 6.89 13.63 24.77
N ALA A 40 5.61 13.98 24.64
CA ALA A 40 4.64 13.11 23.96
C ALA A 40 5.01 12.88 22.50
N SER A 41 5.50 13.90 21.79
CA SER A 41 5.96 13.78 20.39
C SER A 41 7.18 12.89 20.28
N GLN A 42 8.14 12.99 21.18
CA GLN A 42 9.32 12.11 21.21
C GLN A 42 8.95 10.65 21.46
N ASP A 43 8.03 10.40 22.39
CA ASP A 43 7.58 9.04 22.68
C ASP A 43 6.75 8.45 21.53
N LEU A 44 5.88 9.26 20.92
CA LEU A 44 5.17 8.85 19.71
C LEU A 44 6.13 8.55 18.57
N TYR A 45 7.13 9.41 18.34
CA TYR A 45 8.15 9.18 17.32
C TYR A 45 8.86 7.83 17.47
N LYS A 46 9.26 7.45 18.70
CA LYS A 46 9.87 6.14 18.97
C LYS A 46 8.95 4.99 18.59
N VAL A 47 7.65 5.10 18.88
CA VAL A 47 6.63 4.10 18.52
C VAL A 47 6.47 4.02 17.01
N LEU A 48 6.36 5.17 16.33
CA LEU A 48 6.22 5.26 14.87
C LEU A 48 7.46 4.74 14.15
N LEU A 49 8.66 5.04 14.64
CA LEU A 49 9.92 4.57 14.05
C LEU A 49 10.04 3.04 14.10
N ARG A 50 9.65 2.41 15.21
CA ARG A 50 9.62 0.93 15.30
C ARG A 50 8.65 0.34 14.26
N ALA A 51 7.48 0.93 14.11
CA ALA A 51 6.51 0.51 13.12
C ALA A 51 7.02 0.73 11.69
N ALA A 52 7.65 1.88 11.44
CA ALA A 52 8.25 2.22 10.15
C ALA A 52 9.34 1.21 9.75
N ARG A 53 10.28 0.90 10.64
CA ARG A 53 11.35 -0.08 10.40
C ARG A 53 10.79 -1.47 10.08
N ALA A 54 9.80 -1.92 10.84
CA ALA A 54 9.14 -3.21 10.59
C ALA A 54 8.44 -3.23 9.23
N GLU A 55 7.77 -2.16 8.85
CA GLU A 55 7.08 -2.06 7.55
C GLU A 55 8.05 -1.92 6.38
N VAL A 56 9.10 -1.10 6.52
CA VAL A 56 10.18 -0.99 5.53
C VAL A 56 10.82 -2.36 5.30
N GLY A 57 11.17 -3.09 6.38
CA GLY A 57 11.75 -4.43 6.27
C GLY A 57 10.86 -5.41 5.53
N ARG A 58 9.56 -5.44 5.83
CA ARG A 58 8.59 -6.30 5.12
C ARG A 58 8.48 -5.98 3.62
N ARG A 59 8.45 -4.70 3.28
CA ARG A 59 8.34 -4.26 1.88
C ARG A 59 9.65 -4.43 1.13
N ALA A 60 10.78 -4.08 1.76
CA ALA A 60 12.09 -4.24 1.19
C ALA A 60 12.40 -5.72 0.86
N ALA A 61 12.01 -6.64 1.74
CA ALA A 61 12.17 -8.06 1.49
C ALA A 61 11.38 -8.53 0.24
N ARG A 62 10.15 -8.02 0.06
CA ARG A 62 9.34 -8.32 -1.13
C ARG A 62 9.93 -7.75 -2.42
N LEU A 63 10.53 -6.57 -2.34
CA LEU A 63 11.09 -5.85 -3.48
C LEU A 63 12.60 -6.10 -3.64
N ARG A 64 13.19 -6.98 -2.80
CA ARG A 64 14.64 -7.28 -2.74
C ARG A 64 15.51 -6.04 -2.62
N LEU A 65 15.01 -5.03 -1.93
CA LEU A 65 15.75 -3.82 -1.65
C LEU A 65 16.69 -4.07 -0.47
N VAL A 66 17.93 -3.63 -0.62
CA VAL A 66 18.95 -3.65 0.42
C VAL A 66 19.69 -2.31 0.40
N GLY A 67 20.21 -1.92 1.53
CA GLY A 67 21.05 -0.73 1.63
C GLY A 67 20.71 0.11 2.88
N PRO A 68 21.64 1.00 3.26
CA PRO A 68 21.48 1.86 4.44
C PRO A 68 20.31 2.83 4.30
N GLU A 69 19.93 3.19 3.07
CA GLU A 69 18.84 4.12 2.77
C GLU A 69 17.46 3.63 3.27
N LEU A 70 17.33 2.33 3.55
CA LEU A 70 16.08 1.78 4.10
C LEU A 70 15.81 2.29 5.52
N ASP A 71 16.85 2.51 6.33
CA ASP A 71 16.70 3.11 7.65
C ASP A 71 16.37 4.60 7.56
N ASP A 72 16.96 5.32 6.61
CA ASP A 72 16.61 6.71 6.31
C ASP A 72 15.13 6.84 5.89
N ILE A 73 14.64 5.91 5.08
CA ILE A 73 13.23 5.85 4.69
C ILE A 73 12.34 5.65 5.93
N ALA A 74 12.74 4.79 6.86
CA ALA A 74 11.99 4.56 8.09
C ALA A 74 11.94 5.81 8.97
N HIS A 75 13.07 6.50 9.13
CA HIS A 75 13.15 7.76 9.87
C HIS A 75 12.30 8.86 9.25
N GLN A 76 12.39 9.06 7.93
CA GLN A 76 11.59 10.04 7.22
C GLN A 76 10.08 9.74 7.32
N ALA A 77 9.69 8.47 7.16
CA ALA A 77 8.28 8.09 7.28
C ALA A 77 7.74 8.29 8.70
N ALA A 78 8.54 8.00 9.73
CA ALA A 78 8.14 8.25 11.11
C ALA A 78 7.99 9.74 11.43
N ALA A 79 8.89 10.59 10.91
CA ALA A 79 8.83 12.04 11.09
C ALA A 79 7.62 12.64 10.38
N ASP A 80 7.37 12.28 9.11
CA ASP A 80 6.23 12.80 8.34
C ASP A 80 4.90 12.32 8.95
N ALA A 81 4.83 11.06 9.40
CA ALA A 81 3.67 10.54 10.10
C ALA A 81 3.41 11.29 11.42
N LEU A 82 4.45 11.60 12.19
CA LEU A 82 4.33 12.40 13.43
C LEU A 82 3.72 13.77 13.14
N LEU A 83 4.25 14.49 12.14
CA LEU A 83 3.72 15.79 11.74
C LEU A 83 2.26 15.72 11.32
N ALA A 84 1.91 14.72 10.51
CA ALA A 84 0.53 14.52 10.06
C ALA A 84 -0.42 14.17 11.21
N ILE A 85 0.04 13.38 12.19
CA ILE A 85 -0.72 13.03 13.40
C ILE A 85 -0.93 14.25 14.28
N CYS A 86 0.11 15.04 14.53
CA CYS A 86 0.00 16.27 15.32
C CYS A 86 -1.01 17.26 14.71
N GLY A 87 -1.03 17.38 13.37
CA GLY A 87 -2.02 18.21 12.66
C GLY A 87 -3.44 17.64 12.63
N LYS A 88 -3.64 16.39 13.03
CA LYS A 88 -4.93 15.69 12.95
C LYS A 88 -5.36 15.03 14.27
N VAL A 89 -4.66 15.31 15.36
CA VAL A 89 -4.91 14.66 16.66
C VAL A 89 -6.36 14.85 17.13
N GLU A 90 -6.96 16.01 16.87
CA GLU A 90 -8.35 16.32 17.21
C GLU A 90 -9.39 15.51 16.40
N THR A 91 -8.97 14.93 15.28
CA THR A 91 -9.87 14.08 14.46
C THR A 91 -9.95 12.64 14.96
N PHE A 92 -9.18 12.29 15.98
CA PHE A 92 -9.18 10.96 16.57
C PHE A 92 -10.45 10.71 17.38
N ARG A 93 -11.24 9.72 16.97
CA ARG A 93 -12.57 9.42 17.55
C ARG A 93 -12.54 8.55 18.80
N GLY A 94 -11.42 7.88 19.08
CA GLY A 94 -11.34 6.96 20.22
C GLY A 94 -11.86 5.55 19.96
N ASP A 95 -12.26 5.19 18.73
CA ASP A 95 -12.86 3.89 18.36
C ASP A 95 -11.85 2.72 18.40
N CYS A 96 -10.57 3.01 18.57
CA CYS A 96 -9.46 2.04 18.67
C CYS A 96 -8.36 2.62 19.56
N LYS A 97 -7.28 1.85 19.80
CA LYS A 97 -6.08 2.41 20.44
C LYS A 97 -5.51 3.55 19.59
N PHE A 98 -5.06 4.62 20.24
CA PHE A 98 -4.40 5.75 19.59
C PHE A 98 -3.24 5.29 18.70
N THR A 99 -2.41 4.38 19.19
CA THR A 99 -1.28 3.80 18.43
C THR A 99 -1.74 3.05 17.19
N THR A 100 -2.88 2.36 17.23
CA THR A 100 -3.46 1.66 16.06
C THR A 100 -3.91 2.65 14.99
N TRP A 101 -4.50 3.77 15.40
CA TRP A 101 -4.86 4.87 14.48
C TRP A 101 -3.60 5.52 13.90
N ALA A 102 -2.59 5.80 14.73
CA ALA A 102 -1.33 6.40 14.35
C ALA A 102 -0.53 5.52 13.35
N TYR A 103 -0.56 4.21 13.49
CA TYR A 103 0.15 3.29 12.57
C TYR A 103 -0.32 3.39 11.12
N LYS A 104 -1.58 3.78 10.87
CA LYS A 104 -2.06 3.97 9.50
C LYS A 104 -1.25 5.02 8.75
N PHE A 105 -0.87 6.11 9.42
CA PHE A 105 -0.05 7.17 8.82
C PHE A 105 1.32 6.63 8.41
N VAL A 106 1.99 5.92 9.31
CA VAL A 106 3.30 5.30 9.02
C VAL A 106 3.22 4.31 7.86
N ILE A 107 2.23 3.41 7.86
CA ILE A 107 2.09 2.39 6.82
C ILE A 107 1.93 3.03 5.43
N PHE A 108 1.12 4.09 5.32
CA PHE A 108 0.95 4.80 4.05
C PHE A 108 2.22 5.54 3.63
N ASP A 109 2.91 6.21 4.54
CA ASP A 109 4.14 6.93 4.25
C ASP A 109 5.28 5.99 3.85
N VAL A 110 5.46 4.89 4.58
CA VAL A 110 6.44 3.86 4.21
C VAL A 110 6.14 3.29 2.84
N ALA A 111 4.87 2.97 2.55
CA ALA A 111 4.48 2.46 1.24
C ALA A 111 4.89 3.41 0.11
N ALA A 112 4.58 4.69 0.26
CA ALA A 112 4.92 5.71 -0.73
C ALA A 112 6.43 5.87 -0.92
N LYS A 113 7.21 5.91 0.20
CA LYS A 113 8.65 6.15 0.17
C LYS A 113 9.43 4.93 -0.36
N VAL A 114 9.10 3.71 0.10
CA VAL A 114 9.75 2.48 -0.38
C VAL A 114 9.48 2.28 -1.87
N ASN A 115 8.24 2.48 -2.31
CA ASN A 115 7.93 2.39 -3.74
C ASN A 115 8.69 3.45 -4.56
N ARG A 116 8.75 4.70 -4.10
CA ARG A 116 9.52 5.76 -4.77
C ARG A 116 11.01 5.42 -4.84
N HIS A 117 11.57 4.87 -3.75
CA HIS A 117 12.97 4.44 -3.71
C HIS A 117 13.23 3.30 -4.68
N PHE A 118 12.36 2.28 -4.70
CA PHE A 118 12.43 1.17 -5.65
C PHE A 118 12.47 1.68 -7.10
N TRP A 119 11.54 2.56 -7.47
CA TRP A 119 11.44 3.05 -8.84
C TRP A 119 12.57 4.00 -9.26
N ARG A 120 13.21 4.68 -8.34
CA ARG A 120 14.42 5.48 -8.65
C ARG A 120 15.63 4.61 -8.96
N ARG A 121 15.71 3.41 -8.40
CA ARG A 121 16.78 2.44 -8.62
C ARG A 121 16.49 1.46 -9.75
N ALA A 122 15.24 1.16 -9.99
CA ALA A 122 14.82 0.39 -11.12
C ALA A 122 14.93 1.29 -12.36
N ASP A 123 16.08 1.26 -13.01
CA ASP A 123 16.09 1.44 -14.47
C ASP A 123 15.06 0.47 -15.01
N VAL A 124 14.01 1.01 -15.65
CA VAL A 124 12.77 0.29 -15.96
C VAL A 124 13.02 -0.76 -17.07
N ALA A 125 13.89 -1.68 -16.84
CA ALA A 125 13.95 -2.95 -17.53
C ALA A 125 13.33 -4.00 -16.61
N PHE A 126 12.08 -4.36 -16.88
CA PHE A 126 11.50 -5.57 -16.33
C PHE A 126 12.28 -6.74 -16.91
N ASP A 127 13.03 -7.38 -16.03
CA ASP A 127 13.81 -8.57 -16.32
C ASP A 127 12.83 -9.76 -16.40
N ASP A 128 13.10 -10.69 -17.32
CA ASP A 128 12.37 -11.97 -17.44
C ASP A 128 12.28 -12.68 -16.07
N GLU A 129 13.29 -12.51 -15.23
CA GLU A 129 13.35 -13.00 -13.86
C GLU A 129 12.21 -12.49 -12.93
N ASP A 130 11.69 -11.30 -13.14
CA ASP A 130 10.57 -10.75 -12.33
C ASP A 130 9.24 -11.44 -12.67
N TRP A 131 9.09 -11.87 -13.90
CA TRP A 131 7.94 -12.65 -14.36
C TRP A 131 8.00 -14.11 -13.88
N GLU A 132 9.17 -14.71 -13.87
CA GLU A 132 9.36 -16.07 -13.31
C GLU A 132 9.03 -16.13 -11.81
N ARG A 133 9.20 -15.04 -11.10
CA ARG A 133 8.92 -14.94 -9.65
C ARG A 133 7.47 -14.59 -9.32
N LEU A 134 6.68 -14.17 -10.31
CA LEU A 134 5.31 -13.74 -10.09
C LEU A 134 4.40 -14.85 -9.51
N PRO A 135 4.46 -16.11 -9.97
CA PRO A 135 3.69 -17.20 -9.37
C PRO A 135 3.94 -17.36 -7.87
N ALA A 136 5.20 -17.35 -7.45
CA ALA A 136 5.57 -17.47 -6.03
C ALA A 136 5.08 -16.25 -5.20
N ARG A 137 5.07 -15.03 -5.79
CA ARG A 137 4.50 -13.84 -5.14
C ARG A 137 2.99 -13.91 -4.96
N LEU A 138 2.30 -14.64 -5.84
CA LEU A 138 0.86 -14.87 -5.76
C LEU A 138 0.50 -16.09 -4.89
N GLY A 139 1.51 -16.74 -4.28
CA GLY A 139 1.29 -17.94 -3.45
C GLY A 139 0.96 -19.19 -4.24
N MET A 140 1.34 -19.23 -5.52
CA MET A 140 1.17 -20.38 -6.40
C MET A 140 2.42 -21.26 -6.28
N GLU A 141 2.26 -22.45 -5.70
CA GLU A 141 3.36 -23.41 -5.61
C GLU A 141 3.60 -24.12 -6.94
N PRO A 142 4.87 -24.33 -7.36
CA PRO A 142 5.19 -24.87 -8.70
C PRO A 142 4.67 -26.29 -8.96
N GLU A 143 4.41 -27.05 -7.91
CA GLU A 143 4.13 -28.49 -8.03
C GLU A 143 2.66 -28.83 -8.33
N SER A 144 1.75 -27.87 -8.27
CA SER A 144 0.32 -28.20 -8.38
C SER A 144 -0.40 -27.75 -9.66
N HIS A 145 0.22 -26.95 -10.55
CA HIS A 145 -0.58 -26.34 -11.61
C HIS A 145 0.17 -25.99 -12.89
N ALA A 146 0.33 -26.95 -13.79
CA ALA A 146 0.73 -26.69 -15.19
C ALA A 146 -0.18 -25.62 -15.85
N GLU A 147 -1.48 -25.69 -15.59
CA GLU A 147 -2.47 -24.69 -16.05
C GLU A 147 -2.21 -23.27 -15.52
N SER A 148 -1.69 -23.14 -14.30
CA SER A 148 -1.33 -21.84 -13.72
C SER A 148 -0.11 -21.22 -14.39
N TRP A 149 0.87 -22.03 -14.76
CA TRP A 149 2.03 -21.61 -15.53
C TRP A 149 1.67 -21.16 -16.94
N ASP A 150 0.79 -21.91 -17.61
CA ASP A 150 0.31 -21.56 -18.94
C ASP A 150 -0.47 -20.24 -18.92
N LEU A 151 -1.31 -20.04 -17.93
CA LEU A 151 -2.02 -18.77 -17.74
C LEU A 151 -1.04 -17.60 -17.47
N MET A 152 -0.03 -17.81 -16.62
CA MET A 152 0.97 -16.78 -16.33
C MET A 152 1.79 -16.40 -17.56
N ASN A 153 2.20 -17.40 -18.35
CA ASN A 153 2.88 -17.18 -19.61
C ASN A 153 1.99 -16.45 -20.64
N ALA A 154 0.70 -16.76 -20.65
CA ALA A 154 -0.27 -16.06 -21.48
C ALA A 154 -0.44 -14.59 -21.04
N VAL A 155 -0.52 -14.33 -19.73
CA VAL A 155 -0.56 -12.96 -19.16
C VAL A 155 0.71 -12.21 -19.54
N HIS A 156 1.89 -12.80 -19.37
CA HIS A 156 3.17 -12.20 -19.73
C HIS A 156 3.20 -11.79 -21.20
N ARG A 157 2.92 -12.71 -22.09
CA ARG A 157 2.84 -12.43 -23.54
C ARG A 157 1.84 -11.33 -23.87
N ALA A 158 0.65 -11.36 -23.25
CA ALA A 158 -0.36 -10.35 -23.46
C ALA A 158 0.09 -8.94 -22.98
N VAL A 159 0.81 -8.87 -21.86
CA VAL A 159 1.39 -7.61 -21.35
C VAL A 159 2.42 -7.08 -22.34
N ASP A 160 3.27 -7.93 -22.89
CA ASP A 160 4.32 -7.51 -23.81
C ASP A 160 3.79 -7.14 -25.20
N GLU A 161 2.85 -7.92 -25.74
CA GLU A 161 2.38 -7.75 -27.10
C GLU A 161 1.23 -6.73 -27.24
N LYS A 162 0.34 -6.66 -26.25
CA LYS A 162 -0.92 -5.88 -26.37
C LYS A 162 -0.89 -4.53 -25.66
N LEU A 163 0.02 -4.35 -24.69
CA LEU A 163 0.13 -3.09 -23.98
C LEU A 163 1.17 -2.16 -24.60
N THR A 164 0.85 -0.87 -24.66
CA THR A 164 1.86 0.15 -24.96
C THR A 164 2.84 0.25 -23.78
N ALA A 165 4.05 0.77 -24.02
CA ALA A 165 5.06 0.95 -22.97
C ALA A 165 4.51 1.67 -21.72
N LYS A 166 3.70 2.73 -21.91
CA LYS A 166 3.06 3.44 -20.79
C LYS A 166 2.00 2.60 -20.09
N GLN A 167 1.18 1.84 -20.82
CA GLN A 167 0.17 0.96 -20.23
C GLN A 167 0.82 -0.19 -19.47
N ARG A 168 1.89 -0.78 -20.01
CA ARG A 168 2.69 -1.82 -19.35
C ARG A 168 3.26 -1.31 -18.04
N MET A 169 3.93 -0.15 -18.07
CA MET A 169 4.48 0.49 -16.87
C MET A 169 3.41 0.71 -15.79
N VAL A 170 2.25 1.29 -16.15
CA VAL A 170 1.14 1.52 -15.22
C VAL A 170 0.58 0.20 -14.67
N PHE A 171 0.38 -0.80 -15.52
CA PHE A 171 -0.15 -2.10 -15.11
C PHE A 171 0.78 -2.80 -14.13
N VAL A 172 2.05 -2.88 -14.46
CA VAL A 172 3.06 -3.50 -13.63
C VAL A 172 3.22 -2.76 -12.29
N ALA A 173 3.32 -1.43 -12.32
CA ALA A 173 3.45 -0.62 -11.12
C ALA A 173 2.28 -0.81 -10.14
N LEU A 174 1.05 -0.81 -10.63
CA LEU A 174 -0.15 -0.90 -9.78
C LEU A 174 -0.51 -2.34 -9.42
N ALA A 175 -0.53 -3.26 -10.41
CA ALA A 175 -1.05 -4.60 -10.22
C ALA A 175 0.01 -5.55 -9.60
N LEU A 176 1.25 -5.48 -10.05
CA LEU A 176 2.29 -6.41 -9.62
C LEU A 176 3.10 -5.86 -8.45
N ASN A 177 3.39 -4.56 -8.44
CA ASN A 177 4.24 -3.95 -7.41
C ASN A 177 3.45 -3.22 -6.32
N GLY A 178 2.12 -3.15 -6.43
CA GLY A 178 1.26 -2.54 -5.42
C GLY A 178 1.54 -1.06 -5.17
N MET A 179 2.05 -0.35 -6.20
CA MET A 179 2.28 1.09 -6.11
C MET A 179 0.96 1.83 -5.92
N SER A 180 0.96 2.92 -5.14
CA SER A 180 -0.23 3.77 -5.06
C SER A 180 -0.37 4.62 -6.32
N THR A 181 -1.62 4.86 -6.73
CA THR A 181 -1.93 5.72 -7.90
C THR A 181 -1.34 7.11 -7.77
N ASP A 182 -1.27 7.65 -6.55
CA ASP A 182 -0.73 9.00 -6.29
C ASP A 182 0.77 9.06 -6.57
N VAL A 183 1.52 8.09 -6.05
CA VAL A 183 2.96 8.01 -6.27
C VAL A 183 3.27 7.85 -7.75
N LEU A 184 2.50 7.01 -8.46
CA LEU A 184 2.69 6.80 -9.88
C LEU A 184 2.31 8.04 -10.71
N ALA A 185 1.24 8.74 -10.33
CA ALA A 185 0.84 9.99 -10.97
C ALA A 185 1.93 11.07 -10.85
N ASP A 186 2.48 11.26 -9.66
CA ASP A 186 3.57 12.20 -9.41
C ASP A 186 4.83 11.86 -10.23
N GLN A 187 5.18 10.56 -10.31
CA GLN A 187 6.36 10.13 -11.06
C GLN A 187 6.24 10.31 -12.56
N LEU A 188 5.04 10.07 -13.09
CA LEU A 188 4.79 10.19 -14.53
C LEU A 188 4.38 11.60 -14.96
N GLY A 189 4.29 12.56 -14.03
CA GLY A 189 3.75 13.90 -14.30
C GLY A 189 2.31 13.85 -14.83
N ALA A 190 1.52 12.86 -14.40
CA ALA A 190 0.18 12.59 -14.91
C ALA A 190 -0.88 12.82 -13.83
N THR A 191 -2.12 13.01 -14.24
CA THR A 191 -3.24 13.06 -13.28
C THR A 191 -3.68 11.66 -12.85
N ARG A 192 -4.25 11.51 -11.66
CA ARG A 192 -4.86 10.26 -11.20
C ARG A 192 -5.84 9.67 -12.23
N ASN A 193 -6.66 10.53 -12.81
CA ASN A 193 -7.64 10.11 -13.84
C ASN A 193 -6.94 9.53 -15.08
N ALA A 194 -5.80 10.09 -15.49
CA ALA A 194 -5.01 9.53 -16.59
C ALA A 194 -4.45 8.13 -16.23
N ILE A 195 -3.98 7.94 -15.00
CA ILE A 195 -3.53 6.63 -14.52
C ILE A 195 -4.68 5.62 -14.49
N TYR A 196 -5.85 5.99 -13.96
CA TYR A 196 -7.03 5.12 -13.95
C TYR A 196 -7.46 4.73 -15.37
N LYS A 197 -7.47 5.68 -16.29
CA LYS A 197 -7.80 5.42 -17.70
C LYS A 197 -6.80 4.44 -18.33
N MET A 198 -5.49 4.66 -18.13
CA MET A 198 -4.45 3.76 -18.65
C MET A 198 -4.60 2.35 -18.07
N MET A 199 -4.88 2.22 -16.78
CA MET A 199 -5.11 0.93 -16.13
C MET A 199 -6.38 0.24 -16.63
N PHE A 200 -7.46 0.99 -16.83
CA PHE A 200 -8.71 0.47 -17.40
C PHE A 200 -8.47 -0.08 -18.82
N ASP A 201 -7.81 0.71 -19.68
CA ASP A 201 -7.50 0.32 -21.05
C ASP A 201 -6.54 -0.91 -21.09
N ALA A 202 -5.54 -0.95 -20.19
CA ALA A 202 -4.65 -2.09 -20.06
C ALA A 202 -5.43 -3.36 -19.69
N ARG A 203 -6.26 -3.31 -18.64
CA ARG A 203 -7.08 -4.46 -18.21
C ARG A 203 -8.03 -4.94 -19.30
N ARG A 204 -8.65 -4.03 -20.05
CA ARG A 204 -9.54 -4.38 -21.16
C ARG A 204 -8.79 -5.14 -22.23
N LYS A 205 -7.60 -4.67 -22.63
CA LYS A 205 -6.76 -5.32 -23.65
C LYS A 205 -6.28 -6.72 -23.20
N LEU A 206 -5.83 -6.82 -21.93
CA LEU A 206 -5.39 -8.09 -21.37
C LEU A 206 -6.55 -9.10 -21.30
N ARG A 207 -7.73 -8.66 -20.88
CA ARG A 207 -8.92 -9.52 -20.84
C ARG A 207 -9.29 -10.05 -22.23
N ALA A 208 -9.28 -9.20 -23.25
CA ALA A 208 -9.53 -9.63 -24.61
C ALA A 208 -8.49 -10.65 -25.09
N ALA A 209 -7.20 -10.37 -24.87
CA ALA A 209 -6.12 -11.28 -25.27
C ALA A 209 -6.19 -12.63 -24.55
N LEU A 210 -6.60 -12.66 -23.27
CA LEU A 210 -6.76 -13.92 -22.52
C LEU A 210 -8.03 -14.68 -22.92
N ALA A 211 -9.10 -13.97 -23.34
CA ALA A 211 -10.28 -14.61 -23.93
C ALA A 211 -9.97 -15.23 -25.28
N ASP A 212 -9.28 -14.50 -26.16
CA ASP A 212 -8.80 -15.00 -27.47
C ASP A 212 -7.89 -16.24 -27.32
N ALA A 213 -7.13 -16.31 -26.23
CA ALA A 213 -6.27 -17.45 -25.89
C ALA A 213 -7.00 -18.61 -25.16
N GLY A 214 -8.32 -18.45 -24.89
CA GLY A 214 -9.14 -19.51 -24.25
C GLY A 214 -9.05 -19.58 -22.72
N TYR A 215 -8.40 -18.61 -22.06
CA TYR A 215 -8.27 -18.59 -20.61
C TYR A 215 -9.43 -17.88 -19.91
N LEU A 216 -10.21 -17.10 -20.61
CA LEU A 216 -11.39 -16.41 -20.08
C LEU A 216 -12.58 -16.60 -21.01
N PRO A 217 -13.83 -16.58 -20.50
CA PRO A 217 -15.01 -16.54 -21.36
C PRO A 217 -15.02 -15.26 -22.18
N GLU A 218 -15.55 -15.34 -23.40
CA GLU A 218 -15.75 -14.16 -24.24
C GLU A 218 -16.62 -13.12 -23.51
N PRO A 219 -16.33 -11.81 -23.67
CA PRO A 219 -17.00 -10.74 -22.98
C PRO A 219 -18.47 -10.57 -23.36
#